data_9b92cb98b99d823825b8567dca6af000
#
_entry.id   9b92cb98b99d823825b8567dca6af000
#
_cell.length_a   1.000
_cell.length_b   1.000
_cell.length_c   1.000
_cell.angle_alpha   90.00
_cell.angle_beta   90.00
_cell.angle_gamma   90.00
#
_symmetry.space_group_name_H-M   'P 1'
#
loop_
_entity.id
_entity.type
_entity.pdbx_description
1 polymer ?
#
loop_
_entity_poly.entity_id
_entity_poly.type
_entity_poly.pdbx_seq_one_letter_code
_entity_poly.pdbx_strand_id
1 'polypeptide(L)'
;IRMGEIGRVHRHELSGALHGLMRVRAFTQDDAHIFMLPEQIKDEIKGVVSLIDKIYKTFGFSYHLELSTRPEKFLGEISMWDEAESNLKAALEELGLPYIINEGDGAFYGPKIDFHLRDCIGRTWQCGTIQLDYQLPERFELSYIGKDGEKHRPVMIHRVAFGSIERFIGILIEHYAGKFPLWIAPVQVKILPISDKFMDYAKQIEKAMYDAKIRVELDGRAVKIAYNSSVARLEKVPYAVGVG
;
A
#
# COMPACT_ATOMS: atom_id res chain seq x y z
N ILE A 1 15.05 -9.57 -11.50
CA ILE A 1 14.98 -9.88 -10.06
C ILE A 1 13.98 -8.93 -9.42
N ARG A 2 13.08 -9.44 -8.58
CA ARG A 2 12.12 -8.64 -7.82
C ARG A 2 12.38 -8.86 -6.33
N MET A 3 12.61 -7.78 -5.59
CA MET A 3 12.90 -7.81 -4.16
C MET A 3 11.97 -6.81 -3.47
N GLY A 4 11.46 -7.15 -2.31
CA GLY A 4 10.61 -6.25 -1.54
C GLY A 4 10.78 -6.44 -0.06
N GLU A 5 10.49 -5.39 0.70
CA GLU A 5 10.48 -5.41 2.15
C GLU A 5 9.35 -4.54 2.72
N ILE A 6 8.93 -4.86 3.90
CA ILE A 6 8.10 -3.98 4.72
C ILE A 6 9.05 -3.29 5.69
N GLY A 7 9.61 -2.16 5.25
CA GLY A 7 10.73 -1.49 5.90
C GLY A 7 10.34 -0.19 6.60
N ARG A 8 11.03 0.14 7.70
CA ARG A 8 10.85 1.40 8.41
C ARG A 8 11.65 2.52 7.75
N VAL A 9 10.96 3.61 7.41
CA VAL A 9 11.53 4.82 6.78
C VAL A 9 11.42 6.00 7.74
N HIS A 10 12.46 6.84 7.76
CA HIS A 10 12.50 8.08 8.54
C HIS A 10 12.65 9.27 7.60
N ARG A 11 11.84 10.29 7.80
CA ARG A 11 11.93 11.57 7.06
C ARG A 11 11.94 12.74 8.01
N HIS A 12 12.76 13.72 7.73
CA HIS A 12 12.75 15.00 8.46
C HIS A 12 11.56 15.84 7.97
N GLU A 13 10.41 15.65 8.61
CA GLU A 13 9.22 16.44 8.37
C GLU A 13 9.19 17.66 9.31
N LEU A 14 8.81 18.82 8.79
CA LEU A 14 8.59 20.00 9.62
C LEU A 14 7.41 19.77 10.57
N SER A 15 7.50 20.31 11.80
CA SER A 15 6.48 20.08 12.83
C SER A 15 5.07 20.49 12.39
N GLY A 16 4.95 21.61 11.67
CA GLY A 16 3.67 22.08 11.13
C GLY A 16 3.05 21.25 10.00
N ALA A 17 3.82 20.29 9.43
CA ALA A 17 3.34 19.40 8.38
C ALA A 17 2.81 18.05 8.93
N LEU A 18 3.02 17.76 10.22
CA LEU A 18 2.58 16.50 10.82
C LEU A 18 1.06 16.45 10.94
N HIS A 19 0.47 15.29 10.59
CA HIS A 19 -0.98 15.13 10.54
C HIS A 19 -1.43 13.68 10.87
N GLY A 20 -1.60 13.36 12.15
CA GLY A 20 -2.04 12.04 12.61
C GLY A 20 -1.25 10.90 11.93
N LEU A 21 -1.95 9.90 11.40
CA LEU A 21 -1.35 8.82 10.62
C LEU A 21 -0.99 9.23 9.17
N MET A 22 -1.55 10.35 8.70
CA MET A 22 -1.42 10.76 7.30
C MET A 22 -0.04 11.31 6.96
N ARG A 23 0.64 11.94 7.93
CA ARG A 23 2.00 12.48 7.74
C ARG A 23 2.79 12.41 9.03
N VAL A 24 3.75 11.50 9.07
CA VAL A 24 4.58 11.17 10.24
C VAL A 24 6.07 11.18 9.87
N ARG A 25 6.94 11.29 10.86
CA ARG A 25 8.40 11.27 10.65
C ARG A 25 8.99 9.88 10.52
N ALA A 26 8.33 8.87 11.07
CA ALA A 26 8.72 7.47 10.94
C ALA A 26 7.49 6.68 10.50
N PHE A 27 7.62 5.90 9.44
CA PHE A 27 6.53 5.11 8.88
C PHE A 27 7.07 3.83 8.25
N THR A 28 6.19 2.90 8.02
CA THR A 28 6.49 1.64 7.34
C THR A 28 6.11 1.75 5.87
N GLN A 29 6.98 1.28 4.98
CA GLN A 29 6.75 1.32 3.55
C GLN A 29 6.79 -0.09 2.95
N ASP A 30 5.90 -0.37 2.00
CA ASP A 30 5.89 -1.60 1.20
C ASP A 30 6.80 -1.45 -0.02
N ASP A 31 8.06 -1.20 0.24
CA ASP A 31 9.04 -0.89 -0.79
C ASP A 31 9.47 -2.14 -1.56
N ALA A 32 9.63 -2.00 -2.87
CA ALA A 32 10.19 -3.05 -3.69
C ALA A 32 11.02 -2.49 -4.84
N HIS A 33 12.05 -3.24 -5.18
CA HIS A 33 13.00 -2.93 -6.24
C HIS A 33 12.98 -4.04 -7.27
N ILE A 34 12.80 -3.66 -8.52
CA ILE A 34 12.77 -4.58 -9.66
C ILE A 34 13.96 -4.27 -10.54
N PHE A 35 14.88 -5.23 -10.67
CA PHE A 35 16.03 -5.14 -11.57
C PHE A 35 15.71 -5.91 -12.84
N MET A 36 15.85 -5.26 -13.99
CA MET A 36 15.41 -5.81 -15.26
C MET A 36 16.33 -5.42 -16.43
N LEU A 37 16.11 -6.06 -17.55
CA LEU A 37 16.71 -5.69 -18.82
C LEU A 37 15.94 -4.49 -19.42
N PRO A 38 16.58 -3.65 -20.25
CA PRO A 38 15.91 -2.51 -20.88
C PRO A 38 14.64 -2.90 -21.66
N GLU A 39 14.67 -4.02 -22.37
CA GLU A 39 13.52 -4.52 -23.14
C GLU A 39 12.33 -4.99 -22.28
N GLN A 40 12.53 -5.18 -20.97
CA GLN A 40 11.49 -5.61 -20.03
C GLN A 40 10.77 -4.45 -19.35
N ILE A 41 11.24 -3.22 -19.52
CA ILE A 41 10.74 -2.03 -18.77
C ILE A 41 9.22 -1.90 -18.88
N LYS A 42 8.67 -1.89 -20.09
CA LYS A 42 7.24 -1.68 -20.30
C LYS A 42 6.38 -2.77 -19.66
N ASP A 43 6.79 -4.02 -19.79
CA ASP A 43 6.04 -5.15 -19.24
C ASP A 43 6.07 -5.17 -17.71
N GLU A 44 7.22 -4.82 -17.10
CA GLU A 44 7.32 -4.68 -15.64
C GLU A 44 6.46 -3.52 -15.13
N ILE A 45 6.47 -2.36 -15.79
CA ILE A 45 5.59 -1.23 -15.44
C ILE A 45 4.11 -1.64 -15.51
N LYS A 46 3.69 -2.28 -16.62
CA LYS A 46 2.31 -2.77 -16.78
C LYS A 46 1.92 -3.77 -15.68
N GLY A 47 2.84 -4.66 -15.32
CA GLY A 47 2.65 -5.62 -14.23
C GLY A 47 2.44 -4.94 -12.87
N VAL A 48 3.25 -3.91 -12.57
CA VAL A 48 3.12 -3.15 -11.32
C VAL A 48 1.84 -2.31 -11.30
N VAL A 49 1.50 -1.65 -12.40
CA VAL A 49 0.22 -0.90 -12.54
C VAL A 49 -0.96 -1.82 -12.28
N SER A 50 -0.98 -3.01 -12.89
CA SER A 50 -2.04 -3.99 -12.70
C SER A 50 -2.13 -4.50 -11.27
N LEU A 51 -1.00 -4.68 -10.58
CA LEU A 51 -0.95 -5.06 -9.17
C LEU A 51 -1.59 -3.98 -8.28
N ILE A 52 -1.19 -2.72 -8.47
CA ILE A 52 -1.69 -1.59 -7.68
C ILE A 52 -3.19 -1.41 -7.93
N ASP A 53 -3.64 -1.46 -9.18
CA ASP A 53 -5.05 -1.38 -9.55
C ASP A 53 -5.88 -2.47 -8.85
N LYS A 54 -5.40 -3.72 -8.88
CA LYS A 54 -6.06 -4.83 -8.19
C LYS A 54 -6.17 -4.59 -6.69
N ILE A 55 -5.10 -4.10 -6.05
CA ILE A 55 -5.10 -3.77 -4.62
C ILE A 55 -6.15 -2.70 -4.33
N TYR A 56 -6.15 -1.59 -5.05
CA TYR A 56 -7.07 -0.48 -4.78
C TYR A 56 -8.53 -0.87 -5.03
N LYS A 57 -8.82 -1.61 -6.08
CA LYS A 57 -10.15 -2.17 -6.35
C LYS A 57 -10.62 -3.12 -5.26
N THR A 58 -9.71 -3.91 -4.66
CA THR A 58 -10.04 -4.81 -3.55
C THR A 58 -10.56 -4.05 -2.33
N PHE A 59 -10.05 -2.84 -2.09
CA PHE A 59 -10.52 -1.95 -1.02
C PHE A 59 -11.65 -1.02 -1.44
N GLY A 60 -12.04 -1.01 -2.72
CA GLY A 60 -13.10 -0.15 -3.25
C GLY A 60 -12.66 1.30 -3.46
N PHE A 61 -11.36 1.57 -3.63
CA PHE A 61 -10.85 2.91 -3.89
C PHE A 61 -10.93 3.30 -5.35
N SER A 62 -11.25 4.57 -5.60
CA SER A 62 -10.97 5.26 -6.86
C SER A 62 -9.65 6.00 -6.79
N TYR A 63 -8.98 6.14 -7.91
CA TYR A 63 -7.70 6.84 -8.01
C TYR A 63 -7.55 7.49 -9.39
N HIS A 64 -6.61 8.41 -9.51
CA HIS A 64 -6.11 8.90 -10.80
C HIS A 64 -4.59 8.74 -10.86
N LEU A 65 -4.06 8.79 -12.07
CA LEU A 65 -2.63 8.65 -12.34
C LEU A 65 -2.02 9.98 -12.73
N GLU A 66 -0.82 10.23 -12.24
CA GLU A 66 0.01 11.34 -12.66
C GLU A 66 1.36 10.82 -13.17
N LEU A 67 1.78 11.29 -14.35
CA LEU A 67 3.12 11.06 -14.88
C LEU A 67 3.96 12.28 -14.55
N SER A 68 4.84 12.15 -13.57
CA SER A 68 5.72 13.21 -13.10
C SER A 68 7.03 13.19 -13.88
N THR A 69 7.31 14.27 -14.58
CA THR A 69 8.44 14.40 -15.49
C THR A 69 9.66 15.02 -14.81
N ARG A 70 10.74 15.21 -15.59
CA ARG A 70 12.03 15.71 -15.15
C ARG A 70 11.93 17.02 -14.38
N PRO A 71 12.45 17.11 -13.14
CA PRO A 71 12.51 18.35 -12.37
C PRO A 71 13.61 19.29 -12.89
N GLU A 72 13.60 20.54 -12.42
CA GLU A 72 14.65 21.50 -12.77
C GLU A 72 16.05 21.02 -12.33
N LYS A 73 16.16 20.41 -11.16
CA LYS A 73 17.40 19.81 -10.64
C LYS A 73 17.32 18.31 -10.70
N PHE A 74 18.08 17.70 -11.59
CA PHE A 74 18.09 16.27 -11.84
C PHE A 74 19.51 15.71 -12.01
N LEU A 75 19.64 14.41 -11.96
CA LEU A 75 20.87 13.66 -12.24
C LEU A 75 20.79 12.97 -13.58
N GLY A 76 21.98 12.78 -14.20
CA GLY A 76 22.12 12.05 -15.47
C GLY A 76 21.88 12.92 -16.70
N GLU A 77 21.90 12.27 -17.85
CA GLU A 77 21.78 12.91 -19.17
C GLU A 77 20.30 13.09 -19.55
N ILE A 78 20.03 14.17 -20.30
CA ILE A 78 18.67 14.48 -20.78
C ILE A 78 18.09 13.31 -21.60
N SER A 79 18.89 12.69 -22.44
CA SER A 79 18.46 11.57 -23.28
C SER A 79 17.96 10.37 -22.47
N MET A 80 18.56 10.09 -21.31
CA MET A 80 18.11 9.02 -20.41
C MET A 80 16.74 9.37 -19.80
N TRP A 81 16.51 10.65 -19.48
CA TRP A 81 15.21 11.11 -19.00
C TRP A 81 14.12 11.01 -20.06
N ASP A 82 14.44 11.44 -21.28
CA ASP A 82 13.49 11.37 -22.41
C ASP A 82 13.11 9.91 -22.70
N GLU A 83 14.06 8.98 -22.63
CA GLU A 83 13.80 7.54 -22.77
C GLU A 83 12.94 7.03 -21.63
N ALA A 84 13.27 7.36 -20.38
CA ALA A 84 12.54 6.93 -19.21
C ALA A 84 11.08 7.44 -19.21
N GLU A 85 10.87 8.71 -19.49
CA GLU A 85 9.54 9.30 -19.61
C GLU A 85 8.73 8.68 -20.74
N SER A 86 9.38 8.43 -21.90
CA SER A 86 8.75 7.74 -23.03
C SER A 86 8.31 6.32 -22.67
N ASN A 87 9.11 5.56 -21.93
CA ASN A 87 8.77 4.21 -21.49
C ASN A 87 7.58 4.20 -20.52
N LEU A 88 7.54 5.14 -19.54
CA LEU A 88 6.42 5.27 -18.61
C LEU A 88 5.13 5.66 -19.33
N LYS A 89 5.22 6.65 -20.24
CA LYS A 89 4.10 7.11 -21.06
C LYS A 89 3.55 6.00 -21.94
N ALA A 90 4.41 5.30 -22.68
CA ALA A 90 4.01 4.20 -23.57
C ALA A 90 3.32 3.07 -22.80
N ALA A 91 3.78 2.73 -21.59
CA ALA A 91 3.13 1.71 -20.75
C ALA A 91 1.72 2.11 -20.36
N LEU A 92 1.47 3.38 -19.97
CA LEU A 92 0.14 3.89 -19.64
C LEU A 92 -0.78 3.92 -20.86
N GLU A 93 -0.29 4.35 -22.01
CA GLU A 93 -1.03 4.39 -23.28
C GLU A 93 -1.43 2.98 -23.75
N GLU A 94 -0.51 2.00 -23.67
CA GLU A 94 -0.80 0.60 -24.02
C GLU A 94 -1.84 -0.03 -23.08
N LEU A 95 -1.91 0.41 -21.83
CA LEU A 95 -2.95 0.00 -20.87
C LEU A 95 -4.29 0.72 -21.08
N GLY A 96 -4.33 1.77 -21.91
CA GLY A 96 -5.51 2.61 -22.13
C GLY A 96 -5.97 3.37 -20.88
N LEU A 97 -5.04 3.68 -19.97
CA LEU A 97 -5.33 4.35 -18.71
C LEU A 97 -5.19 5.87 -18.87
N PRO A 98 -6.19 6.66 -18.45
CA PRO A 98 -6.08 8.11 -18.42
C PRO A 98 -5.07 8.55 -17.34
N TYR A 99 -4.24 9.52 -17.67
CA TYR A 99 -3.27 10.10 -16.75
C TYR A 99 -3.13 11.62 -16.99
N ILE A 100 -2.59 12.32 -16.00
CA ILE A 100 -2.27 13.73 -16.03
C ILE A 100 -0.75 13.85 -16.08
N ILE A 101 -0.21 14.75 -16.89
CA ILE A 101 1.23 15.07 -16.85
C ILE A 101 1.44 16.11 -15.74
N ASN A 102 2.31 15.77 -14.79
CA ASN A 102 2.75 16.64 -13.71
C ASN A 102 4.20 17.04 -13.99
N GLU A 103 4.34 18.18 -14.69
CA GLU A 103 5.64 18.65 -15.16
C GLU A 103 6.55 19.05 -13.99
N GLY A 104 7.77 18.52 -13.99
CA GLY A 104 8.80 18.89 -13.02
C GLY A 104 8.69 18.25 -11.65
N ASP A 105 7.74 17.33 -11.41
CA ASP A 105 7.53 16.68 -10.11
C ASP A 105 8.22 15.31 -9.99
N GLY A 106 9.01 14.91 -10.99
CA GLY A 106 9.82 13.70 -10.93
C GLY A 106 10.83 13.72 -9.77
N ALA A 107 11.29 12.56 -9.33
CA ALA A 107 12.40 12.50 -8.40
C ALA A 107 13.68 12.99 -9.09
N PHE A 108 14.67 13.46 -8.32
CA PHE A 108 15.92 13.97 -8.89
C PHE A 108 16.71 12.91 -9.70
N TYR A 109 16.39 11.63 -9.54
CA TYR A 109 17.05 10.49 -10.19
C TYR A 109 16.21 9.77 -11.24
N GLY A 110 14.91 10.09 -11.38
CA GLY A 110 14.07 9.47 -12.39
C GLY A 110 12.61 9.94 -12.38
N PRO A 111 11.93 9.81 -13.52
CA PRO A 111 10.50 10.10 -13.63
C PRO A 111 9.67 9.03 -12.92
N LYS A 112 8.41 9.35 -12.64
CA LYS A 112 7.54 8.48 -11.86
C LYS A 112 6.09 8.51 -12.33
N ILE A 113 5.38 7.42 -12.10
CA ILE A 113 3.91 7.34 -12.13
C ILE A 113 3.43 7.34 -10.69
N ASP A 114 2.64 8.32 -10.32
CA ASP A 114 2.01 8.43 -9.01
C ASP A 114 0.54 8.05 -9.07
N PHE A 115 0.11 7.28 -8.06
CA PHE A 115 -1.28 6.88 -7.85
C PHE A 115 -1.87 7.71 -6.72
N HIS A 116 -2.82 8.57 -7.07
CA HIS A 116 -3.50 9.44 -6.13
C HIS A 116 -4.85 8.85 -5.76
N LEU A 117 -4.93 8.27 -4.55
CA LEU A 117 -6.17 7.75 -3.99
C LEU A 117 -7.10 8.89 -3.60
N ARG A 118 -8.39 8.71 -3.90
CA ARG A 118 -9.45 9.62 -3.43
C ARG A 118 -10.08 9.06 -2.17
N ASP A 119 -10.07 9.85 -1.09
CA ASP A 119 -10.71 9.47 0.17
C ASP A 119 -12.22 9.74 0.19
N CYS A 120 -12.89 9.34 1.29
CA CYS A 120 -14.35 9.42 1.43
C CYS A 120 -14.91 10.85 1.45
N ILE A 121 -14.07 11.87 1.68
CA ILE A 121 -14.46 13.30 1.67
C ILE A 121 -13.90 14.04 0.45
N GLY A 122 -13.32 13.31 -0.52
CA GLY A 122 -12.87 13.83 -1.80
C GLY A 122 -11.44 14.37 -1.82
N ARG A 123 -10.65 14.26 -0.74
CA ARG A 123 -9.22 14.60 -0.75
C ARG A 123 -8.44 13.55 -1.53
N THR A 124 -7.33 13.94 -2.13
CA THR A 124 -6.42 13.03 -2.83
C THR A 124 -5.15 12.80 -2.04
N TRP A 125 -4.67 11.55 -2.03
CA TRP A 125 -3.47 11.14 -1.32
C TRP A 125 -2.58 10.33 -2.24
N GLN A 126 -1.36 10.79 -2.47
CA GLN A 126 -0.35 9.99 -3.13
C GLN A 126 -0.02 8.78 -2.24
N CYS A 127 -0.25 7.59 -2.77
CA CYS A 127 0.03 6.32 -2.09
C CYS A 127 0.95 5.45 -2.94
N GLY A 128 0.45 4.89 -4.06
CA GLY A 128 1.27 4.10 -4.96
C GLY A 128 2.20 4.98 -5.79
N THR A 129 3.39 4.47 -6.07
CA THR A 129 4.35 5.12 -6.94
C THR A 129 5.19 4.07 -7.68
N ILE A 130 5.48 4.33 -8.95
CA ILE A 130 6.42 3.59 -9.78
C ILE A 130 7.47 4.58 -10.26
N GLN A 131 8.72 4.38 -9.89
CA GLN A 131 9.84 5.24 -10.29
C GLN A 131 10.83 4.46 -11.14
N LEU A 132 11.12 4.95 -12.33
CA LEU A 132 12.10 4.34 -13.22
C LEU A 132 13.47 4.97 -12.97
N ASP A 133 14.47 4.15 -12.68
CA ASP A 133 15.78 4.59 -12.23
C ASP A 133 16.90 3.94 -13.05
N TYR A 134 17.65 4.76 -13.76
CA TYR A 134 18.87 4.39 -14.47
C TYR A 134 20.12 4.80 -13.68
N GLN A 135 20.00 5.67 -12.68
CA GLN A 135 21.11 6.32 -11.99
C GLN A 135 21.75 5.43 -10.90
N LEU A 136 20.92 4.83 -10.03
CA LEU A 136 21.44 3.99 -8.96
C LEU A 136 22.13 2.73 -9.47
N PRO A 137 21.61 2.01 -10.48
CA PRO A 137 22.36 0.91 -11.10
C PRO A 137 23.74 1.30 -11.61
N GLU A 138 23.88 2.50 -12.18
CA GLU A 138 25.17 3.02 -12.62
C GLU A 138 26.08 3.35 -11.44
N ARG A 139 25.59 4.10 -10.46
CA ARG A 139 26.38 4.53 -9.29
C ARG A 139 26.84 3.39 -8.41
N PHE A 140 26.08 2.31 -8.32
CA PHE A 140 26.45 1.10 -7.61
C PHE A 140 27.21 0.10 -8.49
N GLU A 141 27.55 0.48 -9.72
CA GLU A 141 28.26 -0.36 -10.68
C GLU A 141 27.61 -1.74 -10.88
N LEU A 142 26.28 -1.81 -10.80
CA LEU A 142 25.55 -3.05 -10.99
C LEU A 142 25.74 -3.55 -12.43
N SER A 143 25.88 -4.84 -12.59
CA SER A 143 26.00 -5.44 -13.91
C SER A 143 25.38 -6.84 -13.96
N TYR A 144 24.93 -7.25 -15.14
CA TYR A 144 24.55 -8.62 -15.46
C TYR A 144 25.32 -9.09 -16.69
N ILE A 145 25.44 -10.39 -16.88
CA ILE A 145 26.06 -10.96 -18.07
C ILE A 145 24.97 -11.16 -19.12
N GLY A 146 25.12 -10.49 -20.26
CA GLY A 146 24.20 -10.60 -21.38
C GLY A 146 24.36 -11.90 -22.16
N LYS A 147 23.49 -12.12 -23.17
CA LYS A 147 23.55 -13.29 -24.07
C LYS A 147 24.80 -13.29 -24.92
N ASP A 148 25.44 -12.15 -25.10
CA ASP A 148 26.70 -11.93 -25.79
C ASP A 148 27.93 -12.28 -24.92
N GLY A 149 27.72 -12.63 -23.65
CA GLY A 149 28.78 -12.91 -22.68
C GLY A 149 29.41 -11.68 -22.05
N GLU A 150 28.94 -10.47 -22.41
CA GLU A 150 29.47 -9.19 -21.92
C GLU A 150 28.67 -8.66 -20.72
N LYS A 151 29.28 -7.71 -20.02
CA LYS A 151 28.64 -7.01 -18.88
C LYS A 151 27.75 -5.89 -19.37
N HIS A 152 26.52 -5.89 -18.94
CA HIS A 152 25.53 -4.84 -19.21
C HIS A 152 24.98 -4.23 -17.94
N ARG A 153 24.45 -2.99 -18.02
CA ARG A 153 23.81 -2.28 -16.92
C ARG A 153 22.33 -2.65 -16.85
N PRO A 154 21.81 -3.13 -15.70
CA PRO A 154 20.37 -3.30 -15.52
C PRO A 154 19.69 -1.94 -15.34
N VAL A 155 18.37 -1.92 -15.57
CA VAL A 155 17.49 -0.83 -15.19
C VAL A 155 16.78 -1.21 -13.92
N MET A 156 16.39 -0.24 -13.09
CA MET A 156 15.71 -0.48 -11.83
C MET A 156 14.38 0.27 -11.77
N ILE A 157 13.37 -0.37 -11.20
CA ILE A 157 12.14 0.27 -10.77
C ILE A 157 12.09 0.22 -9.24
N HIS A 158 11.82 1.37 -8.62
CA HIS A 158 11.32 1.47 -7.24
C HIS A 158 9.80 1.48 -7.30
N ARG A 159 9.14 0.67 -6.48
CA ARG A 159 7.68 0.70 -6.42
C ARG A 159 7.15 0.54 -5.01
N VAL A 160 6.08 1.25 -4.73
CA VAL A 160 5.21 1.06 -3.57
C VAL A 160 3.76 0.98 -4.05
N ALA A 161 2.95 0.15 -3.40
CA ALA A 161 1.51 0.10 -3.66
C ALA A 161 0.74 0.89 -2.60
N PHE A 162 1.07 0.71 -1.35
CA PHE A 162 0.45 1.44 -0.22
C PHE A 162 1.15 2.76 0.07
N GLY A 163 2.45 2.85 -0.22
CA GLY A 163 3.30 3.94 0.21
C GLY A 163 3.55 3.86 1.73
N SER A 164 3.16 4.88 2.50
CA SER A 164 3.13 4.78 3.96
C SER A 164 1.94 3.90 4.38
N ILE A 165 2.23 2.77 5.02
CA ILE A 165 1.20 1.85 5.55
C ILE A 165 0.34 2.56 6.60
N GLU A 166 0.94 3.41 7.42
CA GLU A 166 0.21 4.21 8.42
C GLU A 166 -0.80 5.15 7.77
N ARG A 167 -0.40 5.84 6.68
CA ARG A 167 -1.32 6.68 5.90
C ARG A 167 -2.42 5.85 5.27
N PHE A 168 -2.08 4.73 4.66
CA PHE A 168 -3.06 3.85 4.03
C PHE A 168 -4.07 3.31 5.03
N ILE A 169 -3.63 2.88 6.23
CA ILE A 169 -4.51 2.48 7.33
C ILE A 169 -5.40 3.64 7.75
N GLY A 170 -4.86 4.86 7.88
CA GLY A 170 -5.66 6.04 8.19
C GLY A 170 -6.78 6.29 7.18
N ILE A 171 -6.46 6.20 5.88
CA ILE A 171 -7.44 6.32 4.79
C ILE A 171 -8.49 5.20 4.87
N LEU A 172 -8.08 3.94 5.15
CA LEU A 172 -8.99 2.81 5.31
C LEU A 172 -9.96 2.99 6.48
N ILE A 173 -9.48 3.48 7.63
CA ILE A 173 -10.32 3.74 8.81
C ILE A 173 -11.41 4.76 8.45
N GLU A 174 -11.05 5.85 7.77
CA GLU A 174 -12.00 6.86 7.32
C GLU A 174 -12.96 6.30 6.26
N HIS A 175 -12.44 5.56 5.27
CA HIS A 175 -13.22 5.00 4.16
C HIS A 175 -14.32 4.04 4.64
N TYR A 176 -13.98 3.16 5.57
CA TYR A 176 -14.94 2.20 6.14
C TYR A 176 -15.66 2.74 7.39
N ALA A 177 -15.36 3.96 7.84
CA ALA A 177 -15.87 4.51 9.12
C ALA A 177 -15.64 3.53 10.29
N GLY A 178 -14.51 2.82 10.29
CA GLY A 178 -14.15 1.78 11.24
C GLY A 178 -14.89 0.43 11.06
N LYS A 179 -15.84 0.34 10.11
CA LYS A 179 -16.56 -0.92 9.81
C LYS A 179 -15.81 -1.71 8.75
N PHE A 180 -14.70 -2.27 9.13
CA PHE A 180 -13.87 -3.02 8.19
C PHE A 180 -14.57 -4.26 7.61
N PRO A 181 -14.32 -4.60 6.35
CA PRO A 181 -14.66 -5.92 5.81
C PRO A 181 -14.09 -7.03 6.69
N LEU A 182 -14.80 -8.16 6.77
CA LEU A 182 -14.47 -9.27 7.69
C LEU A 182 -13.00 -9.71 7.59
N TRP A 183 -12.47 -9.78 6.37
CA TRP A 183 -11.13 -10.30 6.11
C TRP A 183 -9.99 -9.42 6.65
N ILE A 184 -10.22 -8.11 6.88
CA ILE A 184 -9.25 -7.17 7.49
C ILE A 184 -9.67 -6.67 8.87
N ALA A 185 -10.87 -7.03 9.37
CA ALA A 185 -11.30 -6.61 10.70
C ALA A 185 -10.34 -7.12 11.77
N PRO A 186 -9.79 -6.27 12.67
CA PRO A 186 -8.88 -6.70 13.73
C PRO A 186 -9.48 -7.78 14.62
N VAL A 187 -10.76 -7.62 15.00
CA VAL A 187 -11.59 -8.61 15.66
C VAL A 187 -12.72 -8.96 14.71
N GLN A 188 -12.82 -10.23 14.31
CA GLN A 188 -13.83 -10.69 13.37
C GLN A 188 -15.11 -11.12 14.10
N VAL A 189 -14.93 -11.75 15.26
CA VAL A 189 -16.02 -12.27 16.07
C VAL A 189 -15.79 -11.93 17.55
N LYS A 190 -16.82 -11.40 18.21
CA LYS A 190 -16.83 -11.21 19.65
C LYS A 190 -17.81 -12.19 20.29
N ILE A 191 -17.34 -13.01 21.25
CA ILE A 191 -18.16 -13.97 21.97
C ILE A 191 -18.65 -13.34 23.25
N LEU A 192 -19.96 -13.40 23.47
CA LEU A 192 -20.68 -12.73 24.56
C LEU A 192 -21.40 -13.79 25.42
N PRO A 193 -20.80 -14.31 26.51
CA PRO A 193 -21.51 -15.18 27.44
C PRO A 193 -22.68 -14.45 28.10
N ILE A 194 -23.85 -15.10 28.19
CA ILE A 194 -25.05 -14.54 28.86
C ILE A 194 -24.86 -14.45 30.37
N SER A 195 -24.10 -15.41 30.93
CA SER A 195 -23.71 -15.44 32.34
C SER A 195 -22.45 -16.25 32.54
N ASP A 196 -21.84 -16.14 33.73
CA ASP A 196 -20.62 -16.87 34.10
C ASP A 196 -20.78 -18.41 33.99
N LYS A 197 -22.01 -18.93 34.10
CA LYS A 197 -22.31 -20.36 33.92
C LYS A 197 -21.92 -20.92 32.56
N PHE A 198 -21.91 -20.07 31.54
CA PHE A 198 -21.57 -20.43 30.15
C PHE A 198 -20.13 -20.12 29.77
N MET A 199 -19.32 -19.59 30.71
CA MET A 199 -17.95 -19.18 30.43
C MET A 199 -17.07 -20.30 29.89
N ASP A 200 -17.16 -21.50 30.47
CA ASP A 200 -16.34 -22.62 30.01
C ASP A 200 -16.72 -23.10 28.61
N TYR A 201 -18.00 -23.06 28.27
CA TYR A 201 -18.44 -23.34 26.91
C TYR A 201 -18.02 -22.22 25.93
N ALA A 202 -18.11 -20.96 26.33
CA ALA A 202 -17.65 -19.84 25.54
C ALA A 202 -16.14 -19.92 25.22
N LYS A 203 -15.30 -20.35 26.19
CA LYS A 203 -13.86 -20.61 25.97
C LYS A 203 -13.62 -21.76 24.98
N GLN A 204 -14.47 -22.79 24.97
CA GLN A 204 -14.36 -23.84 23.96
C GLN A 204 -14.65 -23.34 22.57
N ILE A 205 -15.67 -22.47 22.42
CA ILE A 205 -15.99 -21.80 21.13
C ILE A 205 -14.83 -20.88 20.70
N GLU A 206 -14.31 -20.05 21.63
CA GLU A 206 -13.15 -19.20 21.38
C GLU A 206 -11.97 -20.01 20.83
N LYS A 207 -11.63 -21.10 21.51
CA LYS A 207 -10.55 -21.99 21.07
C LYS A 207 -10.81 -22.58 19.70
N ALA A 208 -12.02 -23.05 19.41
CA ALA A 208 -12.37 -23.63 18.12
C ALA A 208 -12.24 -22.58 16.99
N MET A 209 -12.69 -21.34 17.23
CA MET A 209 -12.55 -20.24 16.27
C MET A 209 -11.08 -19.84 16.07
N TYR A 210 -10.30 -19.76 17.15
CA TYR A 210 -8.87 -19.48 17.08
C TYR A 210 -8.11 -20.55 16.28
N ASP A 211 -8.41 -21.82 16.53
CA ASP A 211 -7.82 -22.96 15.81
C ASP A 211 -8.18 -22.89 14.31
N ALA A 212 -9.37 -22.39 13.97
CA ALA A 212 -9.83 -22.11 12.61
C ALA A 212 -9.24 -20.80 12.01
N LYS A 213 -8.30 -20.14 12.70
CA LYS A 213 -7.65 -18.89 12.28
C LYS A 213 -8.58 -17.67 12.18
N ILE A 214 -9.67 -17.69 12.94
CA ILE A 214 -10.56 -16.53 13.08
C ILE A 214 -10.01 -15.65 14.21
N ARG A 215 -9.92 -14.35 13.98
CA ARG A 215 -9.55 -13.36 15.01
C ARG A 215 -10.76 -13.14 15.92
N VAL A 216 -10.77 -13.82 17.04
CA VAL A 216 -11.88 -13.87 17.99
C VAL A 216 -11.47 -13.22 19.31
N GLU A 217 -12.43 -12.62 19.98
CA GLU A 217 -12.30 -12.05 21.32
C GLU A 217 -13.45 -12.50 22.19
N LEU A 218 -13.16 -13.04 23.40
CA LEU A 218 -14.14 -13.39 24.40
C LEU A 218 -14.34 -12.22 25.37
N ASP A 219 -15.54 -11.67 25.42
CA ASP A 219 -15.91 -10.64 26.38
C ASP A 219 -16.45 -11.26 27.67
N GLY A 220 -15.53 -11.50 28.59
CA GLY A 220 -15.85 -12.12 29.89
C GLY A 220 -16.31 -11.15 30.99
N ARG A 221 -16.70 -9.93 30.65
CA ARG A 221 -17.16 -8.96 31.66
C ARG A 221 -18.52 -9.36 32.25
N ALA A 222 -18.61 -9.32 33.59
CA ALA A 222 -19.81 -9.67 34.33
C ALA A 222 -20.87 -8.52 34.28
N VAL A 223 -21.39 -8.24 33.08
CA VAL A 223 -22.41 -7.23 32.81
C VAL A 223 -23.53 -7.80 31.94
N LYS A 224 -24.65 -7.11 31.85
CA LYS A 224 -25.77 -7.57 31.01
C LYS A 224 -25.34 -7.73 29.56
N ILE A 225 -25.73 -8.83 28.93
CA ILE A 225 -25.40 -9.14 27.51
C ILE A 225 -25.81 -8.00 26.56
N ALA A 226 -26.90 -7.31 26.85
CA ALA A 226 -27.33 -6.14 26.06
C ALA A 226 -26.28 -5.02 26.06
N TYR A 227 -25.57 -4.81 27.17
CA TYR A 227 -24.47 -3.84 27.25
C TYR A 227 -23.27 -4.31 26.42
N ASN A 228 -22.82 -5.57 26.59
CA ASN A 228 -21.71 -6.12 25.81
C ASN A 228 -22.01 -6.13 24.31
N SER A 229 -23.24 -6.42 23.91
CA SER A 229 -23.68 -6.33 22.52
C SER A 229 -23.64 -4.90 21.99
N SER A 230 -24.01 -3.91 22.79
CA SER A 230 -23.92 -2.50 22.42
C SER A 230 -22.47 -2.07 22.27
N VAL A 231 -21.57 -2.48 23.15
CA VAL A 231 -20.14 -2.21 23.08
C VAL A 231 -19.53 -2.82 21.81
N ALA A 232 -19.79 -4.11 21.53
CA ALA A 232 -19.31 -4.78 20.31
C ALA A 232 -19.76 -4.04 19.02
N ARG A 233 -20.98 -3.49 19.03
CA ARG A 233 -21.50 -2.67 17.94
C ARG A 233 -20.77 -1.33 17.82
N LEU A 234 -20.48 -0.66 18.94
CA LEU A 234 -19.70 0.60 18.95
C LEU A 234 -18.27 0.37 18.46
N GLU A 235 -17.67 -0.76 18.82
CA GLU A 235 -16.34 -1.20 18.36
C GLU A 235 -16.32 -1.64 16.89
N LYS A 236 -17.50 -1.67 16.22
CA LYS A 236 -17.65 -2.04 14.81
C LYS A 236 -17.22 -3.49 14.52
N VAL A 237 -17.27 -4.37 15.50
CA VAL A 237 -16.96 -5.79 15.29
C VAL A 237 -18.00 -6.40 14.32
N PRO A 238 -17.56 -7.11 13.25
CA PRO A 238 -18.47 -7.64 12.24
C PRO A 238 -19.51 -8.62 12.78
N TYR A 239 -19.12 -9.51 13.68
CA TYR A 239 -20.01 -10.51 14.27
C TYR A 239 -19.92 -10.55 15.80
N ALA A 240 -21.06 -10.67 16.45
CA ALA A 240 -21.17 -10.94 17.87
C ALA A 240 -22.00 -12.23 18.07
N VAL A 241 -21.50 -13.17 18.89
CA VAL A 241 -22.13 -14.45 19.18
C VAL A 241 -22.51 -14.51 20.65
N GLY A 242 -23.80 -14.55 20.94
CA GLY A 242 -24.30 -14.79 22.28
C GLY A 242 -24.19 -16.26 22.64
N VAL A 243 -23.66 -16.57 23.83
CA VAL A 243 -23.51 -17.93 24.34
C VAL A 243 -24.33 -18.10 25.62
N GLY A 244 -25.34 -18.99 25.55
CA GLY A 244 -26.25 -19.29 26.66
C GLY A 244 -26.76 -20.71 26.66
#